data_cca098781de31f4136442e627b4c76d5
#
_entry.id   cca098781de31f4136442e627b4c76d5
#
_cell.length_a   1.000
_cell.length_b   1.000
_cell.length_c   1.000
_cell.angle_alpha   90.00
_cell.angle_beta   90.00
_cell.angle_gamma   90.00
#
_symmetry.space_group_name_H-M   'P 1'
#
loop_
_entity.id
_entity.type
_entity.pdbx_description
1 polymer ?
#
loop_
_entity_poly.entity_id
_entity_poly.type
_entity_poly.pdbx_seq_one_letter_code
_entity_poly.pdbx_strand_id
1 'polypeptide(L)'
;MRILRHVVALALLILFADTRPSALQSGDEQLIREARARSNQAIAKHDPAAIAREWAIDLHVVSSTSAQTAGRQANRERLAAQFKSRPDTIYVRRPTAIEVNPAWAVASERGEWTGTWTEPDGKLEIGGTYQAQWRKVDGQWLIQAELFVPTRCSGSKYCGQRP
;
A
#
# COMPACT_ATOMS: atom_id res chain seq x y z
N MET A 1 36.47 -65.83 14.88
CA MET A 1 35.84 -64.70 15.61
C MET A 1 35.49 -63.64 14.61
N ARG A 2 34.20 -63.53 14.18
CA ARG A 2 33.70 -62.52 13.24
C ARG A 2 32.92 -61.51 14.06
N ILE A 3 33.41 -60.23 14.12
CA ILE A 3 32.76 -59.12 14.79
C ILE A 3 31.79 -58.50 13.79
N LEU A 4 30.48 -58.61 14.06
CA LEU A 4 29.41 -58.04 13.28
C LEU A 4 29.22 -56.58 13.71
N ARG A 5 29.59 -55.60 12.83
CA ARG A 5 29.38 -54.17 13.07
C ARG A 5 27.94 -53.81 12.66
N HIS A 6 27.11 -53.48 13.61
CA HIS A 6 25.79 -52.91 13.36
C HIS A 6 25.94 -51.40 13.07
N VAL A 7 25.67 -51.00 11.85
CA VAL A 7 25.54 -49.56 11.47
C VAL A 7 24.09 -49.18 11.71
N VAL A 8 23.82 -48.37 12.76
CA VAL A 8 22.53 -47.76 13.01
C VAL A 8 22.45 -46.50 12.15
N ALA A 9 21.66 -46.53 11.08
CA ALA A 9 21.33 -45.35 10.27
C ALA A 9 20.25 -44.53 10.99
N LEU A 10 20.63 -43.38 11.56
CA LEU A 10 19.74 -42.41 12.14
C LEU A 10 19.08 -41.59 11.03
N ALA A 11 17.84 -41.89 10.66
CA ALA A 11 17.07 -41.11 9.70
C ALA A 11 16.56 -39.83 10.38
N LEU A 12 17.15 -38.68 10.03
CA LEU A 12 16.71 -37.35 10.48
C LEU A 12 15.45 -36.97 9.70
N LEU A 13 14.27 -37.11 10.28
CA LEU A 13 13.02 -36.58 9.72
C LEU A 13 13.03 -35.05 9.90
N ILE A 14 13.34 -34.32 8.82
CA ILE A 14 13.16 -32.88 8.76
C ILE A 14 11.68 -32.62 8.52
N LEU A 15 10.94 -32.26 9.56
CA LEU A 15 9.58 -31.75 9.47
C LEU A 15 9.65 -30.34 8.86
N PHE A 16 9.40 -30.20 7.57
CA PHE A 16 9.09 -28.91 6.95
C PHE A 16 7.72 -28.46 7.50
N ALA A 17 7.73 -27.49 8.41
CA ALA A 17 6.53 -26.81 8.82
C ALA A 17 5.98 -26.04 7.60
N ASP A 18 4.91 -26.54 7.02
CA ASP A 18 4.18 -25.92 5.91
C ASP A 18 3.48 -24.65 6.47
N THR A 19 4.12 -23.47 6.34
CA THR A 19 3.59 -22.19 6.81
C THR A 19 2.50 -21.69 5.87
N ARG A 20 1.39 -22.43 5.77
CA ARG A 20 0.19 -21.94 5.08
C ARG A 20 -0.42 -20.81 5.91
N PRO A 21 -0.74 -19.65 5.32
CA PRO A 21 -1.46 -18.61 6.04
C PRO A 21 -2.79 -19.17 6.57
N SER A 22 -3.15 -18.79 7.80
CA SER A 22 -4.43 -19.18 8.37
C SER A 22 -5.59 -18.61 7.54
N ALA A 23 -6.73 -19.26 7.52
CA ALA A 23 -7.93 -18.77 6.81
C ALA A 23 -8.33 -17.34 7.24
N LEU A 24 -8.09 -16.97 8.50
CA LEU A 24 -8.28 -15.60 9.02
C LEU A 24 -7.33 -14.61 8.37
N GLN A 25 -6.05 -14.96 8.17
CA GLN A 25 -5.06 -14.11 7.54
C GLN A 25 -5.39 -13.86 6.06
N SER A 26 -5.89 -14.87 5.33
CA SER A 26 -6.34 -14.70 3.95
C SER A 26 -7.59 -13.82 3.85
N GLY A 27 -8.51 -13.89 4.82
CA GLY A 27 -9.70 -13.04 4.89
C GLY A 27 -9.34 -11.55 5.13
N ASP A 28 -8.43 -11.27 6.05
CA ASP A 28 -7.97 -9.89 6.32
C ASP A 28 -7.19 -9.30 5.15
N GLU A 29 -6.36 -10.09 4.46
CA GLU A 29 -5.70 -9.66 3.23
C GLU A 29 -6.71 -9.25 2.15
N GLN A 30 -7.75 -10.05 1.96
CA GLN A 30 -8.81 -9.75 1.00
C GLN A 30 -9.55 -8.45 1.36
N LEU A 31 -9.89 -8.23 2.63
CA LEU A 31 -10.53 -7.01 3.11
C LEU A 31 -9.66 -5.76 2.85
N ILE A 32 -8.34 -5.87 3.03
CA ILE A 32 -7.39 -4.78 2.71
C ILE A 32 -7.36 -4.50 1.21
N ARG A 33 -7.33 -5.54 0.35
CA ARG A 33 -7.39 -5.38 -1.11
C ARG A 33 -8.67 -4.68 -1.55
N GLU A 34 -9.81 -5.02 -0.96
CA GLU A 34 -11.09 -4.39 -1.23
C GLU A 34 -11.13 -2.92 -0.77
N ALA A 35 -10.60 -2.61 0.42
CA ALA A 35 -10.47 -1.24 0.91
C ALA A 35 -9.55 -0.40 -0.01
N ARG A 36 -8.44 -0.98 -0.50
CA ARG A 36 -7.58 -0.34 -1.49
C ARG A 36 -8.30 -0.08 -2.82
N ALA A 37 -9.09 -1.03 -3.28
CA ALA A 37 -9.88 -0.87 -4.50
C ALA A 37 -10.91 0.26 -4.34
N ARG A 38 -11.65 0.32 -3.21
CA ARG A 38 -12.57 1.43 -2.91
C ARG A 38 -11.86 2.78 -2.89
N SER A 39 -10.68 2.86 -2.24
CA SER A 39 -9.86 4.07 -2.22
C SER A 39 -9.43 4.51 -3.62
N ASN A 40 -9.01 3.61 -4.50
CA ASN A 40 -8.68 3.91 -5.90
C ASN A 40 -9.91 4.41 -6.68
N GLN A 41 -11.07 3.78 -6.49
CA GLN A 41 -12.33 4.20 -7.14
C GLN A 41 -12.76 5.59 -6.68
N ALA A 42 -12.62 5.90 -5.39
CA ALA A 42 -12.95 7.21 -4.84
C ALA A 42 -12.02 8.30 -5.39
N ILE A 43 -10.73 8.02 -5.59
CA ILE A 43 -9.79 8.93 -6.27
C ILE A 43 -10.21 9.16 -7.72
N ALA A 44 -10.56 8.11 -8.47
CA ALA A 44 -10.99 8.23 -9.85
C ALA A 44 -12.28 9.05 -10.00
N LYS A 45 -13.12 9.13 -8.95
CA LYS A 45 -14.31 9.95 -8.88
C LYS A 45 -14.08 11.34 -8.29
N HIS A 46 -12.84 11.67 -7.90
CA HIS A 46 -12.48 12.89 -7.17
C HIS A 46 -13.38 13.13 -5.94
N ASP A 47 -13.66 12.07 -5.16
CA ASP A 47 -14.44 12.13 -3.93
C ASP A 47 -13.54 12.07 -2.68
N PRO A 48 -13.06 13.21 -2.15
CA PRO A 48 -12.16 13.23 -1.00
C PRO A 48 -12.83 12.70 0.28
N ALA A 49 -14.16 12.78 0.37
CA ALA A 49 -14.89 12.25 1.53
C ALA A 49 -14.91 10.70 1.50
N ALA A 50 -15.14 10.11 0.32
CA ALA A 50 -15.06 8.66 0.15
C ALA A 50 -13.66 8.12 0.36
N ILE A 51 -12.62 8.82 -0.14
CA ILE A 51 -11.23 8.45 0.10
C ILE A 51 -10.91 8.46 1.60
N ALA A 52 -11.35 9.50 2.32
CA ALA A 52 -11.07 9.67 3.74
C ALA A 52 -11.75 8.59 4.62
N ARG A 53 -12.77 7.89 4.14
CA ARG A 53 -13.38 6.75 4.87
C ARG A 53 -12.43 5.56 5.02
N GLU A 54 -11.49 5.41 4.11
CA GLU A 54 -10.49 4.33 4.16
C GLU A 54 -9.25 4.71 5.01
N TRP A 55 -9.23 5.88 5.67
CA TRP A 55 -8.11 6.41 6.44
C TRP A 55 -8.35 6.40 7.94
N ALA A 56 -7.31 6.06 8.71
CA ALA A 56 -7.31 6.28 10.17
C ALA A 56 -7.36 7.78 10.48
N ILE A 57 -7.88 8.14 11.68
CA ILE A 57 -8.03 9.56 12.08
C ILE A 57 -6.68 10.28 12.13
N ASP A 58 -5.65 9.56 12.52
CA ASP A 58 -4.26 9.97 12.68
C ASP A 58 -3.36 9.55 11.51
N LEU A 59 -3.94 9.44 10.29
CA LEU A 59 -3.21 9.12 9.06
C LEU A 59 -1.94 9.98 8.89
N HIS A 60 -0.84 9.35 8.47
CA HIS A 60 0.37 10.02 8.02
C HIS A 60 0.66 9.70 6.55
N VAL A 61 0.93 10.72 5.75
CA VAL A 61 1.31 10.55 4.33
C VAL A 61 2.61 11.28 4.04
N VAL A 62 3.56 10.57 3.44
CA VAL A 62 4.72 11.16 2.76
C VAL A 62 4.46 11.05 1.27
N SER A 63 4.20 12.17 0.62
CA SER A 63 3.86 12.23 -0.79
C SER A 63 5.09 12.05 -1.70
N SER A 64 4.85 11.86 -2.99
CA SER A 64 5.90 11.76 -4.02
C SER A 64 6.75 13.05 -4.18
N THR A 65 6.33 14.15 -3.57
CA THR A 65 7.09 15.41 -3.49
C THR A 65 7.73 15.62 -2.12
N SER A 66 7.94 14.54 -1.35
CA SER A 66 8.51 14.56 0.01
C SER A 66 7.72 15.38 1.05
N ALA A 67 6.56 15.93 0.66
CA ALA A 67 5.69 16.64 1.60
C ALA A 67 5.05 15.65 2.59
N GLN A 68 5.11 16.00 3.87
CA GLN A 68 4.54 15.21 4.96
C GLN A 68 3.25 15.85 5.45
N THR A 69 2.18 15.07 5.55
CA THR A 69 0.89 15.53 6.04
C THR A 69 0.36 14.55 7.08
N ALA A 70 0.01 15.05 8.26
CA ALA A 70 -0.57 14.28 9.35
C ALA A 70 -2.06 14.61 9.53
N GLY A 71 -2.85 13.58 9.87
CA GLY A 71 -4.28 13.67 10.13
C GLY A 71 -5.14 13.47 8.88
N ARG A 72 -6.26 12.73 9.09
CA ARG A 72 -7.27 12.44 8.03
C ARG A 72 -7.80 13.71 7.38
N GLN A 73 -8.14 14.71 8.20
CA GLN A 73 -8.77 15.95 7.72
C GLN A 73 -7.79 16.75 6.83
N ALA A 74 -6.56 16.96 7.29
CA ALA A 74 -5.54 17.69 6.52
C ALA A 74 -5.22 17.01 5.18
N ASN A 75 -5.14 15.68 5.16
CA ASN A 75 -4.93 14.91 3.92
C ASN A 75 -6.15 15.01 2.99
N ARG A 76 -7.38 15.02 3.51
CA ARG A 76 -8.60 15.20 2.72
C ARG A 76 -8.63 16.59 2.07
N GLU A 77 -8.30 17.64 2.81
CA GLU A 77 -8.26 19.02 2.31
C GLU A 77 -7.17 19.20 1.24
N ARG A 78 -5.98 18.66 1.50
CA ARG A 78 -4.88 18.68 0.52
C ARG A 78 -5.27 18.00 -0.79
N LEU A 79 -5.92 16.84 -0.72
CA LEU A 79 -6.34 16.10 -1.90
C LEU A 79 -7.49 16.82 -2.64
N ALA A 80 -8.44 17.41 -1.92
CA ALA A 80 -9.50 18.22 -2.49
C ALA A 80 -8.95 19.45 -3.25
N ALA A 81 -7.98 20.15 -2.65
CA ALA A 81 -7.28 21.26 -3.31
C ALA A 81 -6.55 20.83 -4.57
N GLN A 82 -5.90 19.65 -4.55
CA GLN A 82 -5.24 19.09 -5.72
C GLN A 82 -6.22 18.76 -6.84
N PHE A 83 -7.35 18.12 -6.58
CA PHE A 83 -8.38 17.83 -7.57
C PHE A 83 -8.99 19.11 -8.17
N LYS A 84 -9.11 20.18 -7.35
CA LYS A 84 -9.56 21.48 -7.85
C LYS A 84 -8.55 22.13 -8.79
N SER A 85 -7.25 22.02 -8.49
CA SER A 85 -6.18 22.62 -9.32
C SER A 85 -5.83 21.78 -10.55
N ARG A 86 -6.05 20.45 -10.48
CA ARG A 86 -5.75 19.46 -11.53
C ARG A 86 -6.93 18.50 -11.67
N PRO A 87 -8.00 18.90 -12.37
CA PRO A 87 -9.29 18.19 -12.37
C PRO A 87 -9.28 16.86 -13.15
N ASP A 88 -8.19 16.51 -13.79
CA ASP A 88 -7.98 15.24 -14.49
C ASP A 88 -6.97 14.33 -13.77
N THR A 89 -6.59 14.67 -12.53
CA THR A 89 -5.65 13.87 -11.73
C THR A 89 -6.22 12.49 -11.40
N ILE A 90 -5.49 11.44 -11.75
CA ILE A 90 -5.81 10.06 -11.35
C ILE A 90 -4.59 9.46 -10.64
N TYR A 91 -4.82 8.85 -9.50
CA TYR A 91 -3.84 8.00 -8.81
C TYR A 91 -4.34 6.58 -8.71
N VAL A 92 -3.48 5.62 -9.01
CA VAL A 92 -3.78 4.19 -8.85
C VAL A 92 -2.67 3.54 -8.04
N ARG A 93 -3.03 2.80 -6.99
CA ARG A 93 -2.11 1.94 -6.22
C ARG A 93 -2.44 0.49 -6.53
N ARG A 94 -1.40 -0.31 -6.82
CA ARG A 94 -1.51 -1.74 -7.13
C ARG A 94 -0.69 -2.52 -6.11
N PRO A 95 -1.35 -3.16 -5.13
CA PRO A 95 -0.66 -4.00 -4.14
C PRO A 95 0.02 -5.20 -4.81
N THR A 96 1.31 -5.38 -4.52
CA THR A 96 2.08 -6.58 -4.90
C THR A 96 2.23 -7.55 -3.73
N ALA A 97 2.24 -7.05 -2.49
CA ALA A 97 2.30 -7.86 -1.29
C ALA A 97 1.51 -7.20 -0.15
N ILE A 98 0.79 -8.02 0.62
CA ILE A 98 0.13 -7.65 1.86
C ILE A 98 0.51 -8.70 2.91
N GLU A 99 1.03 -8.24 4.05
CA GLU A 99 1.45 -9.07 5.17
C GLU A 99 0.66 -8.66 6.40
N VAL A 100 -0.18 -9.55 6.93
CA VAL A 100 -1.05 -9.28 8.07
C VAL A 100 -0.45 -9.85 9.35
N ASN A 101 -0.41 -9.05 10.42
CA ASN A 101 -0.18 -9.52 11.78
C ASN A 101 -1.52 -9.48 12.55
N PRO A 102 -2.25 -10.60 12.65
CA PRO A 102 -3.58 -10.61 13.26
C PRO A 102 -3.53 -10.38 14.78
N ALA A 103 -2.44 -10.75 15.44
CA ALA A 103 -2.28 -10.55 16.89
C ALA A 103 -2.17 -9.07 17.28
N TRP A 104 -1.62 -8.23 16.40
CA TRP A 104 -1.48 -6.79 16.62
C TRP A 104 -2.51 -5.97 15.84
N ALA A 105 -3.37 -6.63 15.06
CA ALA A 105 -4.37 -5.98 14.21
C ALA A 105 -3.75 -4.92 13.27
N VAL A 106 -2.57 -5.21 12.72
CA VAL A 106 -1.85 -4.36 11.76
C VAL A 106 -1.46 -5.16 10.53
N ALA A 107 -1.27 -4.45 9.40
CA ALA A 107 -0.75 -5.04 8.18
C ALA A 107 0.20 -4.08 7.47
N SER A 108 1.13 -4.66 6.71
CA SER A 108 1.99 -3.98 5.76
C SER A 108 1.48 -4.24 4.35
N GLU A 109 1.40 -3.22 3.52
CA GLU A 109 1.12 -3.31 2.10
C GLU A 109 2.26 -2.67 1.33
N ARG A 110 2.75 -3.35 0.29
CA ARG A 110 3.75 -2.84 -0.65
C ARG A 110 3.22 -2.98 -2.07
N GLY A 111 3.59 -2.03 -2.93
CA GLY A 111 3.15 -2.11 -4.31
C GLY A 111 3.71 -1.01 -5.19
N GLU A 112 3.12 -0.89 -6.37
CA GLU A 112 3.40 0.17 -7.33
C GLU A 112 2.26 1.18 -7.35
N TRP A 113 2.61 2.42 -7.64
CA TRP A 113 1.63 3.48 -7.87
C TRP A 113 1.91 4.21 -9.17
N THR A 114 0.85 4.76 -9.75
CA THR A 114 0.91 5.69 -10.88
C THR A 114 0.04 6.90 -10.59
N GLY A 115 0.47 8.07 -11.08
CA GLY A 115 -0.29 9.31 -11.09
C GLY A 115 -0.26 9.91 -12.48
N THR A 116 -1.39 10.42 -12.96
CA THR A 116 -1.49 11.12 -14.26
C THR A 116 -2.30 12.38 -14.10
N TRP A 117 -1.89 13.45 -14.79
CA TRP A 117 -2.66 14.69 -14.96
C TRP A 117 -2.10 15.48 -16.14
N THR A 118 -2.79 16.54 -16.56
CA THR A 118 -2.32 17.43 -17.62
C THR A 118 -1.61 18.65 -17.04
N GLU A 119 -0.39 18.89 -17.48
CA GLU A 119 0.38 20.13 -17.28
C GLU A 119 0.27 21.01 -18.54
N PRO A 120 0.61 22.32 -18.47
CA PRO A 120 0.52 23.20 -19.63
C PRO A 120 1.32 22.74 -20.87
N ASP A 121 2.36 21.94 -20.68
CA ASP A 121 3.26 21.45 -21.71
C ASP A 121 3.07 19.98 -22.09
N GLY A 122 2.06 19.30 -21.52
CA GLY A 122 1.74 17.94 -21.90
C GLY A 122 1.10 17.09 -20.78
N LYS A 123 0.65 15.91 -21.17
CA LYS A 123 0.13 14.93 -20.20
C LYS A 123 1.29 14.29 -19.45
N LEU A 124 1.30 14.48 -18.14
CA LEU A 124 2.29 13.90 -17.24
C LEU A 124 1.87 12.50 -16.79
N GLU A 125 2.85 11.61 -16.74
CA GLU A 125 2.77 10.36 -15.99
C GLU A 125 3.92 10.28 -15.00
N ILE A 126 3.61 10.02 -13.73
CA ILE A 126 4.58 9.78 -12.66
C ILE A 126 4.23 8.47 -11.95
N GLY A 127 5.22 7.80 -11.40
CA GLY A 127 4.97 6.57 -10.66
C GLY A 127 6.21 6.03 -9.99
N GLY A 128 6.01 4.94 -9.26
CA GLY A 128 7.08 4.30 -8.51
C GLY A 128 6.55 3.26 -7.54
N THR A 129 7.23 3.12 -6.40
CA THR A 129 6.83 2.20 -5.34
C THR A 129 6.11 2.95 -4.22
N TYR A 130 5.26 2.23 -3.49
CA TYR A 130 4.68 2.73 -2.26
C TYR A 130 4.68 1.66 -1.19
N GLN A 131 4.59 2.12 0.04
CA GLN A 131 4.33 1.30 1.21
C GLN A 131 3.19 1.91 2.01
N ALA A 132 2.30 1.06 2.55
CA ALA A 132 1.26 1.47 3.47
C ALA A 132 1.25 0.58 4.70
N GLN A 133 0.95 1.19 5.84
CA GLN A 133 0.60 0.51 7.07
C GLN A 133 -0.91 0.59 7.24
N TRP A 134 -1.53 -0.54 7.51
CA TRP A 134 -2.93 -0.68 7.85
C TRP A 134 -3.10 -0.99 9.34
N ARG A 135 -4.20 -0.51 9.91
CA ARG A 135 -4.63 -0.83 11.27
C ARG A 135 -6.10 -1.24 11.25
N LYS A 136 -6.45 -2.29 11.97
CA LYS A 136 -7.84 -2.71 12.14
C LYS A 136 -8.45 -1.98 13.33
N VAL A 137 -9.50 -1.20 13.09
CA VAL A 137 -10.22 -0.41 14.09
C VAL A 137 -11.70 -0.77 13.97
N ASP A 138 -12.32 -1.23 15.05
CA ASP A 138 -13.74 -1.63 15.10
C ASP A 138 -14.11 -2.59 13.94
N GLY A 139 -13.23 -3.54 13.65
CA GLY A 139 -13.42 -4.53 12.61
C GLY A 139 -13.09 -4.05 11.17
N GLN A 140 -12.77 -2.78 10.96
CA GLN A 140 -12.44 -2.20 9.65
C GLN A 140 -10.93 -2.00 9.49
N TRP A 141 -10.39 -2.34 8.33
CA TRP A 141 -9.02 -2.04 7.97
C TRP A 141 -8.93 -0.62 7.42
N LEU A 142 -8.16 0.24 8.10
CA LEU A 142 -7.92 1.65 7.76
C LEU A 142 -6.44 1.89 7.51
N ILE A 143 -6.13 2.73 6.53
CA ILE A 143 -4.77 3.16 6.23
C ILE A 143 -4.28 4.08 7.35
N GLN A 144 -3.19 3.67 8.03
CA GLN A 144 -2.54 4.43 9.11
C GLN A 144 -1.41 5.31 8.58
N ALA A 145 -0.66 4.82 7.59
CA ALA A 145 0.41 5.57 6.95
C ALA A 145 0.59 5.16 5.49
N GLU A 146 1.03 6.11 4.65
CA GLU A 146 1.47 5.86 3.27
C GLU A 146 2.75 6.63 2.98
N LEU A 147 3.68 5.97 2.28
CA LEU A 147 4.91 6.54 1.75
C LEU A 147 4.99 6.27 0.24
N PHE A 148 5.14 7.31 -0.56
CA PHE A 148 5.25 7.23 -2.01
C PHE A 148 6.63 7.65 -2.49
N VAL A 149 7.35 6.74 -3.17
CA VAL A 149 8.66 6.98 -3.75
C VAL A 149 8.53 7.05 -5.27
N PRO A 150 8.68 8.23 -5.91
CA PRO A 150 8.66 8.34 -7.36
C PRO A 150 9.99 7.79 -7.91
N THR A 151 9.90 6.88 -8.87
CA THR A 151 11.07 6.30 -9.55
C THR A 151 11.03 6.49 -11.06
N ARG A 152 9.91 7.00 -11.59
CA ARG A 152 9.73 7.29 -13.01
C ARG A 152 8.82 8.50 -13.20
N CYS A 153 9.11 9.29 -14.22
CA CYS A 153 8.31 10.45 -14.61
C CYS A 153 8.53 10.73 -16.10
N SER A 154 7.46 11.09 -16.83
CA SER A 154 7.51 11.40 -18.25
C SER A 154 6.38 12.35 -18.67
N GLY A 155 6.49 12.92 -19.87
CA GLY A 155 5.42 13.65 -20.55
C GLY A 155 5.33 15.15 -20.28
N SER A 156 6.12 15.70 -19.34
CA SER A 156 6.12 17.13 -19.02
C SER A 156 7.45 17.57 -18.42
N LYS A 157 7.76 18.87 -18.52
CA LYS A 157 8.91 19.53 -17.84
C LYS A 157 8.82 19.45 -16.32
N TYR A 158 7.64 19.18 -15.77
CA TYR A 158 7.47 18.87 -14.36
C TYR A 158 8.46 17.79 -13.88
N CYS A 159 8.79 16.82 -14.72
CA CYS A 159 9.72 15.75 -14.39
C CYS A 159 11.17 16.19 -14.14
N GLY A 160 11.54 17.37 -14.57
CA GLY A 160 12.85 17.99 -14.28
C GLY A 160 12.90 18.74 -12.95
N GLN A 161 11.77 18.90 -12.27
CA GLN A 161 11.70 19.55 -10.97
C GLN A 161 12.11 18.54 -9.89
N ARG A 162 12.91 19.01 -8.91
CA ARG A 162 13.21 18.18 -7.73
C ARG A 162 12.04 18.22 -6.77
N PRO A 163 11.62 17.07 -6.21
CA PRO A 163 10.59 17.03 -5.18
C PRO A 163 11.03 17.70 -3.88
#